data_c7d1853236b9f1f3784c4f0262b08e94
#
_entry.id   c7d1853236b9f1f3784c4f0262b08e94
#
_cell.length_a   1.000
_cell.length_b   1.000
_cell.length_c   1.000
_cell.angle_alpha   90.00
_cell.angle_beta   90.00
_cell.angle_gamma   90.00
#
_symmetry.space_group_name_H-M   'P 1'
#
loop_
_entity.id
_entity.type
_entity.pdbx_description
1 polymer ?
#
loop_
_entity_poly.entity_id
_entity_poly.type
_entity_poly.pdbx_seq_one_letter_code
_entity_poly.pdbx_strand_id
1 'polypeptide(L)'
;MDTENIDSNGFRENVGIVLFNSENKLLLASRIGKKGWQFPQGGIHISESPEKAMYRELYEEIGLEESDVVIIDKTKEWLKYRLPDQYIRKDSKIYCIGQKQIWFLLRLNCDEAKISLQKSDNPEFEYYQWVPYWKPVSKVIFFKKQVYNAVLAEFSRSIFKDKIPGRPKWWPGHWKKDCERDPQKTNININ
;
A
#
# COMPACT_ATOMS: atom_id res chain seq x y z
N MET A 1 -24.72 0.98 7.33
CA MET A 1 -24.68 1.86 6.14
C MET A 1 -23.37 1.55 5.44
N ASP A 2 -23.37 1.33 4.11
CA ASP A 2 -22.14 1.12 3.36
C ASP A 2 -21.31 2.41 3.43
N THR A 3 -20.22 2.38 4.17
CA THR A 3 -19.31 3.52 4.35
C THR A 3 -18.25 3.57 3.24
N GLU A 4 -18.25 2.59 2.33
CA GLU A 4 -17.26 2.43 1.28
C GLU A 4 -17.50 3.40 0.11
N ASN A 5 -16.47 4.13 -0.29
CA ASN A 5 -16.50 5.01 -1.45
C ASN A 5 -16.11 4.24 -2.71
N ILE A 6 -17.10 3.89 -3.55
CA ILE A 6 -16.89 3.22 -4.84
C ILE A 6 -17.25 4.19 -5.96
N ASP A 7 -16.33 4.41 -6.89
CA ASP A 7 -16.53 5.34 -8.00
C ASP A 7 -17.45 4.75 -9.10
N SER A 8 -17.86 5.60 -10.04
CA SER A 8 -18.74 5.22 -11.16
C SER A 8 -18.17 4.13 -12.06
N ASN A 9 -16.86 3.85 -11.98
CA ASN A 9 -16.19 2.78 -12.72
C ASN A 9 -16.10 1.48 -11.92
N GLY A 10 -16.65 1.44 -10.70
CA GLY A 10 -16.65 0.27 -9.83
C GLY A 10 -15.36 0.07 -9.02
N PHE A 11 -14.49 1.08 -8.91
CA PHE A 11 -13.28 0.99 -8.08
C PHE A 11 -13.51 1.58 -6.69
N ARG A 12 -13.19 0.81 -5.66
CA ARG A 12 -13.19 1.28 -4.27
C ARG A 12 -11.99 2.18 -4.02
N GLU A 13 -12.23 3.35 -3.43
CA GLU A 13 -11.19 4.27 -3.01
C GLU A 13 -10.49 3.77 -1.75
N ASN A 14 -9.17 3.71 -1.80
CA ASN A 14 -8.35 3.24 -0.69
C ASN A 14 -7.11 4.11 -0.48
N VAL A 15 -6.54 4.01 0.70
CA VAL A 15 -5.18 4.45 1.01
C VAL A 15 -4.27 3.25 1.23
N GLY A 16 -2.99 3.42 0.92
CA GLY A 16 -1.95 2.47 1.28
C GLY A 16 -0.81 3.18 2.00
N ILE A 17 -0.13 2.47 2.89
CA ILE A 17 0.91 3.03 3.76
C ILE A 17 2.20 2.25 3.54
N VAL A 18 3.24 2.95 3.09
CA VAL A 18 4.62 2.44 3.08
C VAL A 18 5.35 3.07 4.26
N LEU A 19 5.44 2.35 5.38
CA LEU A 19 6.18 2.77 6.56
C LEU A 19 7.61 2.26 6.50
N PHE A 20 8.60 3.15 6.70
CA PHE A 20 10.00 2.77 6.77
C PHE A 20 10.67 3.25 8.07
N ASN A 21 11.66 2.48 8.52
CA ASN A 21 12.43 2.79 9.73
C ASN A 21 13.77 3.49 9.42
N SER A 22 14.57 3.74 10.46
CA SER A 22 15.88 4.38 10.37
C SER A 22 16.90 3.63 9.51
N GLU A 23 16.69 2.32 9.31
CA GLU A 23 17.52 1.48 8.43
C GLU A 23 17.00 1.44 6.98
N ASN A 24 15.99 2.25 6.64
CA ASN A 24 15.30 2.24 5.34
C ASN A 24 14.67 0.87 4.98
N LYS A 25 14.36 0.06 5.99
CA LYS A 25 13.55 -1.16 5.83
C LYS A 25 12.08 -0.81 5.88
N LEU A 26 11.26 -1.58 5.16
CA LEU A 26 9.82 -1.36 5.07
C LEU A 26 9.07 -2.32 6.00
N LEU A 27 8.06 -1.80 6.72
CA LEU A 27 7.14 -2.63 7.48
C LEU A 27 6.24 -3.39 6.52
N LEU A 28 6.19 -4.71 6.68
CA LEU A 28 5.29 -5.58 5.92
C LEU A 28 4.57 -6.51 6.90
N ALA A 29 3.25 -6.62 6.79
CA ALA A 29 2.42 -7.34 7.73
C ALA A 29 1.73 -8.55 7.11
N SER A 30 1.54 -9.61 7.92
CA SER A 30 0.87 -10.86 7.57
C SER A 30 -0.57 -10.83 8.05
N ARG A 31 -1.51 -11.12 7.16
CA ARG A 31 -2.95 -11.09 7.48
C ARG A 31 -3.39 -12.31 8.27
N ILE A 32 -4.25 -12.09 9.29
CA ILE A 32 -4.91 -13.16 10.05
C ILE A 32 -5.71 -14.06 9.11
N GLY A 33 -5.49 -15.38 9.21
CA GLY A 33 -6.26 -16.39 8.50
C GLY A 33 -6.16 -16.36 6.96
N LYS A 34 -5.26 -15.55 6.39
CA LYS A 34 -5.04 -15.44 4.94
C LYS A 34 -3.57 -15.58 4.61
N LYS A 35 -3.27 -16.29 3.52
CA LYS A 35 -1.88 -16.36 3.02
C LYS A 35 -1.50 -15.03 2.35
N GLY A 36 -0.28 -14.57 2.65
CA GLY A 36 0.32 -13.41 2.00
C GLY A 36 0.61 -12.26 2.94
N TRP A 37 1.51 -11.42 2.48
CA TRP A 37 1.98 -10.24 3.19
C TRP A 37 1.55 -8.99 2.44
N GLN A 38 1.24 -7.93 3.17
CA GLN A 38 0.88 -6.66 2.56
C GLN A 38 1.34 -5.47 3.40
N PHE A 39 1.36 -4.32 2.78
CA PHE A 39 1.43 -3.04 3.48
C PHE A 39 0.10 -2.74 4.17
N PRO A 40 0.10 -1.98 5.27
CA PRO A 40 -1.12 -1.42 5.85
C PRO A 40 -1.90 -0.62 4.81
N GLN A 41 -3.22 -0.81 4.76
CA GLN A 41 -4.09 -0.20 3.76
C GLN A 41 -5.56 -0.36 4.10
N GLY A 42 -6.38 0.64 3.80
CA GLY A 42 -7.81 0.50 3.97
C GLY A 42 -8.65 1.45 3.14
N GLY A 43 -9.96 1.34 3.27
CA GLY A 43 -10.91 2.12 2.50
C GLY A 43 -11.03 3.57 2.98
N ILE A 44 -11.24 4.47 2.04
CA ILE A 44 -11.61 5.85 2.34
C ILE A 44 -13.14 5.88 2.55
N HIS A 45 -13.58 6.39 3.67
CA HIS A 45 -14.99 6.55 3.96
C HIS A 45 -15.59 7.73 3.18
N ILE A 46 -16.94 7.74 3.03
CA ILE A 46 -17.63 8.87 2.42
C ILE A 46 -17.33 10.14 3.25
N SER A 47 -16.94 11.21 2.56
CA SER A 47 -16.54 12.49 3.14
C SER A 47 -15.24 12.49 3.97
N GLU A 48 -14.46 11.40 3.92
CA GLU A 48 -13.13 11.33 4.53
C GLU A 48 -12.06 11.75 3.49
N SER A 49 -11.07 12.53 3.91
CA SER A 49 -9.92 12.80 3.04
C SER A 49 -8.95 11.61 3.04
N PRO A 50 -8.18 11.40 1.96
CA PRO A 50 -7.18 10.33 1.92
C PRO A 50 -6.18 10.39 3.09
N GLU A 51 -5.81 11.58 3.55
CA GLU A 51 -4.86 11.75 4.66
C GLU A 51 -5.50 11.33 6.00
N LYS A 52 -6.76 11.69 6.24
CA LYS A 52 -7.49 11.22 7.43
C LYS A 52 -7.67 9.70 7.42
N ALA A 53 -8.03 9.13 6.27
CA ALA A 53 -8.12 7.68 6.10
C ALA A 53 -6.78 7.00 6.40
N MET A 54 -5.67 7.57 5.92
CA MET A 54 -4.32 7.04 6.16
C MET A 54 -4.00 7.00 7.65
N TYR A 55 -4.25 8.08 8.41
CA TYR A 55 -4.00 8.08 9.86
C TYR A 55 -4.92 7.14 10.63
N ARG A 56 -6.20 7.04 10.24
CA ARG A 56 -7.14 6.06 10.84
C ARG A 56 -6.66 4.63 10.62
N GLU A 57 -6.31 4.26 9.38
CA GLU A 57 -5.81 2.92 9.05
C GLU A 57 -4.45 2.64 9.72
N LEU A 58 -3.58 3.65 9.83
CA LEU A 58 -2.31 3.55 10.56
C LEU A 58 -2.56 3.14 12.02
N TYR A 59 -3.53 3.78 12.68
CA TYR A 59 -3.88 3.46 14.06
C TYR A 59 -4.57 2.10 14.18
N GLU A 60 -5.58 1.83 13.35
CA GLU A 60 -6.37 0.60 13.41
C GLU A 60 -5.53 -0.66 13.14
N GLU A 61 -4.62 -0.60 12.16
CA GLU A 61 -3.87 -1.77 11.72
C GLU A 61 -2.53 -1.97 12.43
N ILE A 62 -1.83 -0.90 12.82
CA ILE A 62 -0.49 -1.00 13.44
C ILE A 62 -0.30 -0.16 14.70
N GLY A 63 -1.37 0.47 15.21
CA GLY A 63 -1.41 1.12 16.52
C GLY A 63 -0.61 2.41 16.65
N LEU A 64 -0.18 3.01 15.53
CA LEU A 64 0.58 4.25 15.53
C LEU A 64 -0.33 5.47 15.31
N GLU A 65 -0.01 6.57 15.99
CA GLU A 65 -0.69 7.85 15.87
C GLU A 65 0.06 8.80 14.92
N GLU A 66 -0.57 9.92 14.56
CA GLU A 66 0.02 10.96 13.71
C GLU A 66 1.39 11.43 14.21
N SER A 67 1.55 11.62 15.54
CA SER A 67 2.81 12.04 16.18
C SER A 67 3.96 11.03 16.06
N ASP A 68 3.63 9.77 15.75
CA ASP A 68 4.59 8.66 15.68
C ASP A 68 5.26 8.52 14.30
N VAL A 69 4.80 9.28 13.34
CA VAL A 69 5.26 9.19 11.95
C VAL A 69 5.48 10.58 11.34
N VAL A 70 6.25 10.62 10.27
CA VAL A 70 6.41 11.81 9.44
C VAL A 70 6.03 11.43 8.01
N ILE A 71 5.10 12.15 7.39
CA ILE A 71 4.80 12.02 5.97
C ILE A 71 6.00 12.54 5.18
N ILE A 72 6.60 11.68 4.38
CA ILE A 72 7.75 12.00 3.52
C ILE A 72 7.30 12.30 2.09
N ASP A 73 6.31 11.52 1.60
CA ASP A 73 5.82 11.65 0.23
C ASP A 73 4.43 11.01 0.10
N LYS A 74 3.76 11.28 -1.01
CA LYS A 74 2.54 10.57 -1.43
C LYS A 74 2.52 10.42 -2.94
N THR A 75 1.86 9.36 -3.46
CA THR A 75 1.74 9.18 -4.90
C THR A 75 0.98 10.33 -5.55
N LYS A 76 1.46 10.76 -6.71
CA LYS A 76 0.86 11.86 -7.48
C LYS A 76 -0.50 11.48 -8.05
N GLU A 77 -0.63 10.21 -8.43
CA GLU A 77 -1.80 9.68 -9.13
C GLU A 77 -2.42 8.50 -8.36
N TRP A 78 -3.70 8.25 -8.63
CA TRP A 78 -4.39 7.07 -8.17
C TRP A 78 -3.85 5.82 -8.88
N LEU A 79 -3.30 4.88 -8.13
CA LEU A 79 -2.86 3.59 -8.66
C LEU A 79 -4.00 2.58 -8.56
N LYS A 80 -4.29 1.88 -9.66
CA LYS A 80 -5.45 0.98 -9.77
C LYS A 80 -5.01 -0.46 -9.99
N TYR A 81 -5.81 -1.39 -9.45
CA TYR A 81 -5.77 -2.78 -9.86
C TYR A 81 -7.17 -3.37 -9.89
N ARG A 82 -7.39 -4.34 -10.78
CA ARG A 82 -8.63 -5.10 -10.83
C ARG A 82 -8.52 -6.35 -9.97
N LEU A 83 -9.63 -6.73 -9.35
CA LEU A 83 -9.76 -8.01 -8.68
C LEU A 83 -9.99 -9.10 -9.74
N PRO A 84 -9.29 -10.24 -9.68
CA PRO A 84 -9.70 -11.42 -10.43
C PRO A 84 -11.10 -11.82 -10.03
N ASP A 85 -11.88 -12.38 -10.98
CA ASP A 85 -13.31 -12.67 -10.81
C ASP A 85 -13.64 -13.49 -9.56
N GLN A 86 -12.75 -14.39 -9.16
CA GLN A 86 -12.88 -15.20 -7.94
C GLN A 86 -12.81 -14.40 -6.62
N TYR A 87 -12.32 -13.14 -6.66
CA TYR A 87 -12.23 -12.24 -5.51
C TYR A 87 -13.32 -11.16 -5.52
N ILE A 88 -14.14 -11.10 -6.56
CA ILE A 88 -15.27 -10.18 -6.66
C ILE A 88 -16.45 -10.75 -5.87
N ARG A 89 -16.95 -9.99 -4.89
CA ARG A 89 -18.15 -10.37 -4.14
C ARG A 89 -19.39 -10.15 -5.02
N LYS A 90 -20.03 -11.23 -5.45
CA LYS A 90 -21.22 -11.18 -6.31
C LYS A 90 -22.50 -10.81 -5.58
N ASP A 91 -22.53 -11.01 -4.25
CA ASP A 91 -23.71 -10.82 -3.41
C ASP A 91 -23.77 -9.43 -2.76
N SER A 92 -22.85 -8.52 -3.07
CA SER A 92 -22.87 -7.16 -2.54
C SER A 92 -23.79 -6.27 -3.38
N LYS A 93 -24.57 -5.39 -2.71
CA LYS A 93 -25.42 -4.40 -3.38
C LYS A 93 -24.64 -3.45 -4.29
N ILE A 94 -23.33 -3.29 -4.03
CA ILE A 94 -22.42 -2.43 -4.79
C ILE A 94 -21.35 -3.31 -5.41
N TYR A 95 -21.26 -3.27 -6.75
CA TYR A 95 -20.31 -4.07 -7.51
C TYR A 95 -18.93 -3.43 -7.49
N CYS A 96 -18.00 -4.03 -6.73
CA CYS A 96 -16.62 -3.58 -6.65
C CYS A 96 -15.71 -4.48 -7.51
N ILE A 97 -15.16 -3.93 -8.60
CA ILE A 97 -14.31 -4.66 -9.54
C ILE A 97 -12.81 -4.54 -9.24
N GLY A 98 -12.45 -3.65 -8.33
CA GLY A 98 -11.05 -3.37 -8.03
C GLY A 98 -10.88 -2.25 -7.01
N GLN A 99 -9.67 -1.85 -6.82
CA GLN A 99 -9.34 -0.71 -5.94
C GLN A 99 -8.52 0.33 -6.69
N LYS A 100 -8.74 1.59 -6.36
CA LYS A 100 -7.85 2.70 -6.70
C LYS A 100 -7.28 3.26 -5.39
N GLN A 101 -5.98 3.49 -5.36
CA GLN A 101 -5.26 3.77 -4.12
C GLN A 101 -4.37 4.99 -4.25
N ILE A 102 -4.43 5.88 -3.25
CA ILE A 102 -3.39 6.87 -2.98
C ILE A 102 -2.46 6.27 -1.92
N TRP A 103 -1.17 6.32 -2.16
CA TRP A 103 -0.18 5.78 -1.25
C TRP A 103 0.59 6.88 -0.54
N PHE A 104 0.87 6.65 0.73
CA PHE A 104 1.67 7.54 1.58
C PHE A 104 2.96 6.86 1.97
N LEU A 105 4.06 7.59 1.86
CA LEU A 105 5.36 7.19 2.38
C LEU A 105 5.56 7.83 3.74
N LEU A 106 5.62 7.03 4.78
CA LEU A 106 5.79 7.46 6.16
C LEU A 106 7.13 6.99 6.71
N ARG A 107 7.81 7.88 7.43
CA ARG A 107 8.97 7.53 8.25
C ARG A 107 8.54 7.35 9.69
N LEU A 108 8.94 6.23 10.32
CA LEU A 108 8.76 6.00 11.74
C LEU A 108 9.54 7.04 12.55
N ASN A 109 8.88 7.69 13.49
CA ASN A 109 9.41 8.75 14.33
C ASN A 109 9.27 8.47 15.84
N CYS A 110 9.08 7.21 16.19
CA CYS A 110 8.98 6.74 17.57
C CYS A 110 9.78 5.44 17.74
N ASP A 111 9.79 4.91 18.97
CA ASP A 111 10.33 3.56 19.24
C ASP A 111 9.47 2.51 18.52
N GLU A 112 10.12 1.51 17.90
CA GLU A 112 9.43 0.39 17.21
C GLU A 112 8.55 -0.43 18.18
N ALA A 113 8.86 -0.44 19.47
CA ALA A 113 8.06 -1.09 20.51
C ALA A 113 6.63 -0.52 20.64
N LYS A 114 6.39 0.69 20.09
CA LYS A 114 5.05 1.29 20.06
C LYS A 114 4.12 0.62 19.05
N ILE A 115 4.66 -0.06 18.04
CA ILE A 115 3.86 -0.77 17.02
C ILE A 115 3.05 -1.89 17.70
N SER A 116 1.74 -1.86 17.51
CA SER A 116 0.80 -2.84 18.07
C SER A 116 -0.25 -3.22 17.04
N LEU A 117 -0.32 -4.51 16.73
CA LEU A 117 -1.30 -5.07 15.80
C LEU A 117 -2.67 -5.37 16.45
N GLN A 118 -2.83 -5.00 17.74
CA GLN A 118 -3.99 -5.38 18.56
C GLN A 118 -4.75 -4.17 19.12
N LYS A 119 -4.65 -3.02 18.46
CA LYS A 119 -5.34 -1.80 18.90
C LYS A 119 -6.80 -1.75 18.46
N SER A 120 -7.12 -2.39 17.34
CA SER A 120 -8.49 -2.50 16.82
C SER A 120 -9.22 -3.67 17.46
N ASP A 121 -10.55 -3.54 17.64
CA ASP A 121 -11.42 -4.66 18.06
C ASP A 121 -11.46 -5.80 17.01
N ASN A 122 -11.09 -5.50 15.77
CA ASN A 122 -11.02 -6.46 14.68
C ASN A 122 -9.63 -6.40 14.00
N PRO A 123 -8.58 -6.93 14.62
CA PRO A 123 -7.22 -6.85 14.07
C PRO A 123 -7.13 -7.58 12.72
N GLU A 124 -6.48 -6.94 11.75
CA GLU A 124 -6.27 -7.53 10.42
C GLU A 124 -4.97 -8.31 10.30
N PHE A 125 -3.98 -7.98 11.13
CA PHE A 125 -2.64 -8.56 11.07
C PHE A 125 -2.28 -9.36 12.32
N GLU A 126 -1.51 -10.45 12.12
CA GLU A 126 -0.99 -11.29 13.20
C GLU A 126 0.51 -11.08 13.44
N TYR A 127 1.28 -10.74 12.39
CA TYR A 127 2.72 -10.50 12.45
C TYR A 127 3.11 -9.34 11.56
N TYR A 128 4.20 -8.66 11.90
CA TYR A 128 4.89 -7.76 11.00
C TYR A 128 6.39 -8.07 10.97
N GLN A 129 7.07 -7.60 9.94
CA GLN A 129 8.52 -7.66 9.80
C GLN A 129 9.05 -6.45 9.04
N TRP A 130 10.27 -6.05 9.35
CA TRP A 130 11.02 -5.09 8.58
C TRP A 130 11.75 -5.81 7.44
N VAL A 131 11.51 -5.41 6.21
CA VAL A 131 12.05 -6.08 5.03
C VAL A 131 12.86 -5.13 4.15
N PRO A 132 13.84 -5.66 3.37
CA PRO A 132 14.53 -4.87 2.36
C PRO A 132 13.57 -4.27 1.34
N TYR A 133 13.91 -3.07 0.84
CA TYR A 133 13.03 -2.19 0.05
C TYR A 133 12.20 -2.87 -1.04
N TRP A 134 12.78 -3.72 -1.87
CA TRP A 134 12.07 -4.39 -2.97
C TRP A 134 11.35 -5.69 -2.57
N LYS A 135 11.58 -6.18 -1.36
CA LYS A 135 11.03 -7.47 -0.89
C LYS A 135 9.49 -7.54 -0.93
N PRO A 136 8.72 -6.48 -0.61
CA PRO A 136 7.26 -6.51 -0.62
C PRO A 136 6.66 -6.99 -1.95
N VAL A 137 7.25 -6.60 -3.09
CA VAL A 137 6.76 -7.00 -4.42
C VAL A 137 6.74 -8.52 -4.62
N SER A 138 7.68 -9.25 -3.98
CA SER A 138 7.69 -10.72 -4.05
C SER A 138 6.72 -11.40 -3.09
N LYS A 139 6.28 -10.69 -2.05
CA LYS A 139 5.48 -11.24 -0.95
C LYS A 139 3.99 -10.96 -1.08
N VAL A 140 3.63 -9.89 -1.77
CA VAL A 140 2.22 -9.51 -1.98
C VAL A 140 1.52 -10.46 -2.96
N ILE A 141 0.21 -10.56 -2.84
CA ILE A 141 -0.63 -11.33 -3.76
C ILE A 141 -0.45 -10.85 -5.22
N PHE A 142 -0.50 -11.77 -6.16
CA PHE A 142 -0.05 -11.55 -7.55
C PHE A 142 -0.68 -10.34 -8.24
N PHE A 143 -1.97 -10.09 -8.07
CA PHE A 143 -2.68 -8.99 -8.75
C PHE A 143 -2.36 -7.59 -8.18
N LYS A 144 -1.73 -7.50 -7.00
CA LYS A 144 -1.24 -6.24 -6.42
C LYS A 144 0.23 -5.93 -6.79
N LYS A 145 0.97 -6.87 -7.38
CA LYS A 145 2.42 -6.72 -7.60
C LYS A 145 2.79 -5.51 -8.45
N GLN A 146 1.98 -5.18 -9.47
CA GLN A 146 2.23 -4.02 -10.33
C GLN A 146 2.08 -2.71 -9.57
N VAL A 147 1.03 -2.58 -8.74
CA VAL A 147 0.84 -1.40 -7.88
C VAL A 147 2.01 -1.26 -6.90
N TYR A 148 2.41 -2.34 -6.23
CA TYR A 148 3.57 -2.32 -5.31
C TYR A 148 4.86 -1.93 -6.02
N ASN A 149 5.08 -2.41 -7.25
CA ASN A 149 6.22 -1.99 -8.07
C ASN A 149 6.18 -0.50 -8.38
N ALA A 150 5.04 0.03 -8.81
CA ALA A 150 4.87 1.44 -9.15
C ALA A 150 5.10 2.34 -7.93
N VAL A 151 4.46 2.03 -6.80
CA VAL A 151 4.62 2.76 -5.53
C VAL A 151 6.09 2.81 -5.09
N LEU A 152 6.75 1.65 -5.04
CA LEU A 152 8.14 1.60 -4.60
C LEU A 152 9.09 2.26 -5.62
N ALA A 153 8.79 2.22 -6.91
CA ALA A 153 9.56 2.95 -7.90
C ALA A 153 9.45 4.47 -7.70
N GLU A 154 8.24 4.98 -7.44
CA GLU A 154 7.99 6.40 -7.18
C GLU A 154 8.70 6.86 -5.90
N PHE A 155 8.54 6.12 -4.79
CA PHE A 155 9.09 6.49 -3.48
C PHE A 155 10.59 6.25 -3.31
N SER A 156 11.23 5.51 -4.22
CA SER A 156 12.65 5.15 -4.06
C SER A 156 13.57 6.37 -3.94
N ARG A 157 13.30 7.43 -4.69
CA ARG A 157 14.10 8.68 -4.64
C ARG A 157 13.90 9.44 -3.35
N SER A 158 12.70 9.43 -2.78
CA SER A 158 12.36 10.13 -1.54
C SER A 158 13.10 9.53 -0.33
N ILE A 159 13.42 8.22 -0.37
CA ILE A 159 14.19 7.56 0.69
C ILE A 159 15.70 7.59 0.40
N PHE A 160 16.12 7.19 -0.81
CA PHE A 160 17.53 6.87 -1.09
C PHE A 160 18.25 7.95 -1.89
N LYS A 161 17.54 8.98 -2.39
CA LYS A 161 18.10 10.00 -3.31
C LYS A 161 18.76 9.30 -4.51
N ASP A 162 20.07 9.43 -4.65
CA ASP A 162 20.85 8.84 -5.75
C ASP A 162 21.35 7.40 -5.48
N LYS A 163 21.15 6.88 -4.24
CA LYS A 163 21.65 5.57 -3.81
C LYS A 163 20.56 4.50 -3.79
N ILE A 164 19.69 4.49 -4.78
CA ILE A 164 18.56 3.55 -4.85
C ILE A 164 19.10 2.11 -4.89
N PRO A 165 18.59 1.20 -4.00
CA PRO A 165 19.00 -0.20 -4.02
C PRO A 165 18.73 -0.86 -5.36
N GLY A 166 19.69 -1.62 -5.86
CA GLY A 166 19.53 -2.41 -7.08
C GLY A 166 18.36 -3.37 -6.97
N ARG A 167 17.65 -3.58 -8.08
CA ARG A 167 16.55 -4.53 -8.12
C ARG A 167 17.06 -5.96 -7.96
N PRO A 168 16.35 -6.81 -7.19
CA PRO A 168 16.74 -8.20 -6.96
C PRO A 168 16.83 -9.01 -8.27
N LYS A 169 17.62 -10.10 -8.27
CA LYS A 169 17.76 -10.99 -9.44
C LYS A 169 16.44 -11.60 -9.92
N TRP A 170 15.49 -11.84 -9.01
CA TRP A 170 14.15 -12.38 -9.31
C TRP A 170 13.20 -11.38 -9.97
N TRP A 171 13.60 -10.10 -10.11
CA TRP A 171 12.75 -9.06 -10.67
C TRP A 171 12.45 -9.33 -12.14
N PRO A 172 11.17 -9.31 -12.57
CA PRO A 172 10.79 -9.57 -13.96
C PRO A 172 11.45 -8.58 -14.93
N GLY A 173 12.09 -9.08 -15.98
CA GLY A 173 12.83 -8.27 -16.94
C GLY A 173 11.95 -7.21 -17.64
N HIS A 174 10.68 -7.52 -17.91
CA HIS A 174 9.74 -6.58 -18.51
C HIS A 174 9.40 -5.39 -17.61
N TRP A 175 9.44 -5.54 -16.27
CA TRP A 175 9.23 -4.44 -15.33
C TRP A 175 10.45 -3.50 -15.22
N LYS A 176 11.63 -3.92 -15.65
CA LYS A 176 12.81 -3.06 -15.68
C LYS A 176 12.66 -1.94 -16.71
N LYS A 177 12.01 -2.21 -17.83
CA LYS A 177 11.77 -1.23 -18.91
C LYS A 177 10.76 -0.15 -18.55
N ASP A 178 9.80 -0.45 -17.65
CA ASP A 178 8.76 0.51 -17.25
C ASP A 178 9.27 1.60 -16.31
N CYS A 179 10.42 1.38 -15.67
CA CYS A 179 11.02 2.33 -14.73
C CYS A 179 12.07 3.25 -15.36
N GLU A 180 12.55 2.92 -16.56
CA GLU A 180 13.45 3.77 -17.36
C GLU A 180 12.65 4.76 -18.24
N ARG A 181 11.34 4.59 -18.36
CA ARG A 181 10.44 5.53 -19.02
C ARG A 181 10.03 6.59 -18.02
N ASP A 182 10.15 7.85 -18.44
CA ASP A 182 9.74 9.07 -17.75
C ASP A 182 8.44 8.87 -16.94
N PRO A 183 8.42 9.19 -15.63
CA PRO A 183 7.24 9.08 -14.77
C PRO A 183 6.01 9.84 -15.28
N GLN A 184 6.19 10.76 -16.22
CA GLN A 184 5.11 11.57 -16.81
C GLN A 184 4.28 10.84 -17.89
N LYS A 185 4.61 9.60 -18.26
CA LYS A 185 3.94 8.87 -19.35
C LYS A 185 3.23 7.58 -18.96
N THR A 186 3.10 7.27 -17.68
CA THR A 186 2.46 6.02 -17.27
C THR A 186 0.96 6.18 -17.05
N ASN A 187 0.22 6.42 -18.13
CA ASN A 187 -1.19 5.99 -18.18
C ASN A 187 -1.18 4.46 -18.29
N ILE A 188 -1.18 3.77 -17.16
CA ILE A 188 -1.32 2.31 -17.14
C ILE A 188 -2.80 2.00 -17.38
N ASN A 189 -3.20 1.96 -18.62
CA ASN A 189 -4.42 1.27 -19.04
C ASN A 189 -4.13 -0.23 -18.91
N ILE A 190 -4.56 -0.82 -17.81
CA ILE A 190 -4.60 -2.27 -17.66
C ILE A 190 -5.97 -2.71 -18.13
N ASN A 191 -6.03 -3.16 -19.39
CA ASN A 191 -7.14 -3.96 -19.90
C ASN A 191 -7.19 -5.32 -19.20
#